data_4089c46512fbed7bab6f461583a386c6
#
_entry.id   4089c46512fbed7bab6f461583a386c6
#
_cell.length_a   1.000
_cell.length_b   1.000
_cell.length_c   1.000
_cell.angle_alpha   90.00
_cell.angle_beta   90.00
_cell.angle_gamma   90.00
#
_symmetry.space_group_name_H-M   'P 1'
#
loop_
_entity.id
_entity.type
_entity.pdbx_description
1 polymer ?
#
loop_
_entity_poly.entity_id
_entity_poly.type
_entity_poly.pdbx_seq_one_letter_code
_entity_poly.pdbx_strand_id
1 'polypeptide(L)'
;AYLPALEHQKIDVKQRAVVSQVVDRTGSNTFWNDRIDQEKINLTSPDYDHQHNDLAALIVILNEWVKAGESPLLVGHQGLCEFLRSHPRLDQDVAVAHFGSLRGTNEYEKRSVIFITGRNQPPLDDIDRQARAVFGNSGSPLSHDDLDTLPTEQVEYWLSDRSHHKPSAISRSAFSDPRIEAIQGQIREAETVQAIARLRLVRADY
;
A
#
# COMPACT_ATOMS: atom_id res chain seq x y z
N ALA A 1 -1.52 -5.05 -10.41
CA ALA A 1 -2.35 -6.02 -11.16
C ALA A 1 -3.85 -5.81 -10.91
N TYR A 2 -4.26 -4.93 -10.00
CA TYR A 2 -5.67 -4.78 -9.61
C TYR A 2 -6.38 -3.60 -10.27
N LEU A 3 -5.66 -2.56 -10.63
CA LEU A 3 -6.25 -1.39 -11.26
C LEU A 3 -6.81 -1.65 -12.67
N PRO A 4 -6.22 -2.49 -13.52
CA PRO A 4 -6.87 -2.91 -14.76
C PRO A 4 -8.20 -3.62 -14.54
N ALA A 5 -8.33 -4.38 -13.46
CA ALA A 5 -9.61 -5.03 -13.13
C ALA A 5 -10.66 -4.04 -12.62
N LEU A 6 -10.27 -2.96 -11.96
CA LEU A 6 -11.16 -1.86 -11.60
C LEU A 6 -11.55 -1.00 -12.81
N GLU A 7 -10.65 -0.82 -13.78
CA GLU A 7 -10.98 -0.18 -15.05
C GLU A 7 -11.90 -1.04 -15.93
N HIS A 8 -11.78 -2.37 -15.88
CA HIS A 8 -12.66 -3.29 -16.59
C HIS A 8 -14.01 -3.50 -15.90
N GLN A 9 -14.05 -3.46 -14.59
CA GLN A 9 -15.28 -3.25 -13.86
C GLN A 9 -15.58 -1.75 -13.91
N LYS A 10 -16.01 -1.24 -15.05
CA LYS A 10 -16.71 0.03 -15.13
C LYS A 10 -17.92 -0.03 -14.19
N ILE A 11 -17.67 0.03 -12.91
CA ILE A 11 -18.60 0.55 -11.96
C ILE A 11 -18.78 1.97 -12.46
N ASP A 12 -19.90 2.23 -13.07
CA ASP A 12 -20.31 3.57 -13.51
C ASP A 12 -20.57 4.41 -12.25
N VAL A 13 -19.52 4.61 -11.50
CA VAL A 13 -19.43 5.54 -10.38
C VAL A 13 -19.20 6.90 -11.02
N LYS A 14 -20.15 7.33 -11.87
CA LYS A 14 -20.30 8.66 -12.44
C LYS A 14 -19.05 9.54 -12.27
N GLN A 15 -17.90 9.11 -12.79
CA GLN A 15 -16.62 9.84 -12.78
C GLN A 15 -16.16 10.43 -11.43
N ARG A 16 -16.59 9.87 -10.30
CA ARG A 16 -16.36 10.45 -8.97
C ARG A 16 -15.07 10.03 -8.29
N ALA A 17 -14.31 9.13 -8.89
CA ALA A 17 -13.01 8.75 -8.37
C ALA A 17 -11.95 8.83 -9.46
N VAL A 18 -10.86 9.51 -9.18
CA VAL A 18 -9.63 9.46 -9.95
C VAL A 18 -8.67 8.54 -9.21
N VAL A 19 -8.25 7.45 -9.87
CA VAL A 19 -7.23 6.55 -9.34
C VAL A 19 -5.95 6.83 -10.08
N SER A 20 -4.94 7.30 -9.36
CA SER A 20 -3.58 7.46 -9.86
C SER A 20 -2.68 6.42 -9.21
N GLN A 21 -1.98 5.65 -10.00
CA GLN A 21 -1.00 4.70 -9.53
C GLN A 21 0.39 5.13 -9.97
N VAL A 22 1.27 5.26 -8.98
CA VAL A 22 2.71 5.44 -9.21
C VAL A 22 3.39 4.16 -8.75
N VAL A 23 4.04 3.46 -9.68
CA VAL A 23 4.75 2.20 -9.42
C VAL A 23 6.18 2.38 -9.92
N ASP A 24 6.98 3.07 -9.14
CA ASP A 24 8.41 3.23 -9.41
C ASP A 24 9.28 2.47 -8.42
N ARG A 25 8.73 2.16 -7.22
CA ARG A 25 9.46 1.49 -6.14
C ARG A 25 8.53 0.60 -5.31
N THR A 26 9.10 -0.43 -4.73
CA THR A 26 8.43 -1.23 -3.70
C THR A 26 8.48 -0.48 -2.38
N GLY A 27 7.38 0.06 -1.90
CA GLY A 27 7.28 0.66 -0.56
C GLY A 27 7.36 -0.41 0.53
N SER A 28 8.49 -1.12 0.63
CA SER A 28 8.73 -2.13 1.65
C SER A 28 8.93 -1.52 3.04
N ASN A 29 8.80 -2.31 4.09
CA ASN A 29 9.13 -1.89 5.45
C ASN A 29 10.56 -1.37 5.55
N THR A 30 11.52 -2.04 4.91
CA THR A 30 12.94 -1.62 4.89
C THR A 30 13.07 -0.25 4.22
N PHE A 31 12.43 -0.05 3.07
CA PHE A 31 12.45 1.23 2.38
C PHE A 31 11.98 2.38 3.29
N TRP A 32 10.85 2.22 3.97
CA TRP A 32 10.33 3.26 4.85
C TRP A 32 11.13 3.44 6.13
N ASN A 33 11.65 2.35 6.72
CA ASN A 33 12.49 2.43 7.93
C ASN A 33 13.75 3.26 7.67
N ASP A 34 14.42 3.06 6.54
CA ASP A 34 15.60 3.84 6.16
C ASP A 34 15.26 5.34 6.04
N ARG A 35 14.09 5.69 5.48
CA ARG A 35 13.63 7.08 5.36
C ARG A 35 13.23 7.68 6.69
N ILE A 36 12.61 6.91 7.56
CA ILE A 36 12.26 7.33 8.91
C ILE A 36 13.53 7.64 9.71
N ASP A 37 14.53 6.79 9.66
CA ASP A 37 15.77 6.99 10.39
C ASP A 37 16.54 8.21 9.85
N GLN A 38 16.55 8.39 8.54
CA GLN A 38 17.09 9.61 7.94
C GLN A 38 16.32 10.86 8.39
N GLU A 39 14.99 10.83 8.41
CA GLU A 39 14.15 11.95 8.82
C GLU A 39 14.33 12.29 10.30
N LYS A 40 14.51 11.33 11.19
CA LYS A 40 14.84 11.56 12.60
C LYS A 40 16.14 12.37 12.74
N ILE A 41 17.16 12.04 11.93
CA ILE A 41 18.42 12.79 11.90
C ILE A 41 18.17 14.21 11.40
N ASN A 42 17.40 14.34 10.34
CA ASN A 42 17.12 15.60 9.69
C ASN A 42 16.31 16.56 10.55
N LEU A 43 15.36 16.06 11.34
CA LEU A 43 14.59 16.86 12.29
C LEU A 43 15.45 17.51 13.37
N THR A 44 16.66 16.99 13.61
CA THR A 44 17.63 17.53 14.58
C THR A 44 18.67 18.47 13.94
N SER A 45 18.71 18.56 12.62
CA SER A 45 19.68 19.38 11.88
C SER A 45 19.11 20.75 11.53
N PRO A 46 19.83 21.86 11.82
CA PRO A 46 19.39 23.21 11.46
C PRO A 46 19.44 23.51 9.95
N ASP A 47 20.22 22.76 9.17
CA ASP A 47 20.50 23.01 7.73
C ASP A 47 19.77 22.02 6.80
N TYR A 48 18.65 21.47 7.22
CA TYR A 48 17.97 20.43 6.47
C TYR A 48 17.29 20.93 5.19
N ASP A 49 17.76 20.44 4.05
CA ASP A 49 17.08 20.61 2.76
C ASP A 49 16.02 19.52 2.53
N HIS A 50 14.75 19.93 2.61
CA HIS A 50 13.58 19.05 2.55
C HIS A 50 13.35 18.38 1.20
N GLN A 51 14.08 18.75 0.15
CA GLN A 51 13.75 18.38 -1.23
C GLN A 51 14.19 16.95 -1.62
N HIS A 52 15.00 16.28 -0.81
CA HIS A 52 15.65 15.02 -1.22
C HIS A 52 15.18 13.77 -0.45
N ASN A 53 14.17 13.88 0.41
CA ASN A 53 13.65 12.74 1.17
C ASN A 53 12.24 12.40 0.72
N ASP A 54 12.03 11.17 0.26
CA ASP A 54 10.72 10.64 -0.16
C ASP A 54 9.65 10.82 0.93
N LEU A 55 10.02 10.73 2.22
CA LEU A 55 9.12 10.91 3.34
C LEU A 55 8.71 12.38 3.50
N ALA A 56 9.66 13.30 3.38
CA ALA A 56 9.37 14.74 3.41
C ALA A 56 8.47 15.13 2.23
N ALA A 57 8.73 14.58 1.04
CA ALA A 57 7.88 14.78 -0.13
C ALA A 57 6.45 14.25 0.09
N LEU A 58 6.30 13.08 0.72
CA LEU A 58 5.00 12.52 1.07
C LEU A 58 4.24 13.45 2.02
N ILE A 59 4.89 13.96 3.06
CA ILE A 59 4.29 14.91 4.01
C ILE A 59 3.83 16.20 3.30
N VAL A 60 4.67 16.74 2.42
CA VAL A 60 4.30 17.92 1.62
C VAL A 60 3.07 17.64 0.78
N ILE A 61 3.03 16.51 0.06
CA ILE A 61 1.88 16.14 -0.76
C ILE A 61 0.60 16.05 0.10
N LEU A 62 0.66 15.37 1.24
CA LEU A 62 -0.50 15.21 2.12
C LEU A 62 -1.02 16.57 2.64
N ASN A 63 -0.10 17.44 3.05
CA ASN A 63 -0.45 18.78 3.52
C ASN A 63 -1.04 19.67 2.40
N GLU A 64 -0.55 19.55 1.17
CA GLU A 64 -1.12 20.29 0.03
C GLU A 64 -2.57 19.86 -0.26
N TRP A 65 -2.92 18.58 -0.09
CA TRP A 65 -4.30 18.13 -0.21
C TRP A 65 -5.19 18.72 0.90
N VAL A 66 -4.70 18.84 2.14
CA VAL A 66 -5.43 19.53 3.21
C VAL A 66 -5.63 21.00 2.88
N LYS A 67 -4.59 21.69 2.39
CA LYS A 67 -4.71 23.10 1.95
C LYS A 67 -5.70 23.28 0.80
N ALA A 68 -5.86 22.28 -0.04
CA ALA A 68 -6.87 22.28 -1.11
C ALA A 68 -8.31 22.04 -0.61
N GLY A 69 -8.50 21.85 0.70
CA GLY A 69 -9.81 21.62 1.31
C GLY A 69 -10.23 20.15 1.36
N GLU A 70 -9.31 19.24 1.01
CA GLU A 70 -9.55 17.82 1.06
C GLU A 70 -9.21 17.23 2.43
N SER A 71 -9.73 16.03 2.71
CA SER A 71 -9.47 15.31 3.95
C SER A 71 -8.77 13.97 3.66
N PRO A 72 -7.44 13.98 3.54
CA PRO A 72 -6.68 12.80 3.14
C PRO A 72 -6.61 11.75 4.24
N LEU A 73 -6.60 10.47 3.81
CA LEU A 73 -6.25 9.30 4.60
C LEU A 73 -5.00 8.67 4.01
N LEU A 74 -3.96 8.52 4.80
CA LEU A 74 -2.79 7.72 4.45
C LEU A 74 -2.93 6.32 5.04
N VAL A 75 -2.73 5.30 4.21
CA VAL A 75 -2.66 3.90 4.62
C VAL A 75 -1.31 3.33 4.22
N GLY A 76 -0.62 2.73 5.16
CA GLY A 76 0.72 2.17 4.93
C GLY A 76 1.13 1.14 5.97
N HIS A 77 2.43 0.88 6.05
CA HIS A 77 3.00 0.03 7.08
C HIS A 77 2.91 0.65 8.47
N GLN A 78 2.80 -0.18 9.49
CA GLN A 78 2.63 0.26 10.88
C GLN A 78 3.72 1.25 11.31
N GLY A 79 4.99 0.95 11.10
CA GLY A 79 6.10 1.82 11.50
C GLY A 79 6.05 3.20 10.86
N LEU A 80 5.73 3.29 9.56
CA LEU A 80 5.52 4.55 8.87
C LEU A 80 4.36 5.33 9.49
N CYS A 81 3.25 4.68 9.74
CA CYS A 81 2.06 5.32 10.26
C CYS A 81 2.24 5.82 11.70
N GLU A 82 2.93 5.06 12.55
CA GLU A 82 3.27 5.47 13.92
C GLU A 82 4.19 6.69 13.92
N PHE A 83 5.22 6.69 13.07
CA PHE A 83 6.11 7.83 12.91
C PHE A 83 5.35 9.08 12.44
N LEU A 84 4.53 8.96 11.41
CA LEU A 84 3.80 10.09 10.83
C LEU A 84 2.77 10.69 11.79
N ARG A 85 2.09 9.89 12.62
CA ARG A 85 1.12 10.40 13.60
C ARG A 85 1.73 11.38 14.61
N SER A 86 3.02 11.25 14.90
CA SER A 86 3.75 12.14 15.81
C SER A 86 4.63 13.15 15.08
N HIS A 87 4.59 13.18 13.76
CA HIS A 87 5.49 14.01 12.96
C HIS A 87 5.07 15.49 13.04
N PRO A 88 5.97 16.42 13.45
CA PRO A 88 5.59 17.82 13.74
C PRO A 88 5.17 18.62 12.51
N ARG A 89 5.47 18.14 11.31
CA ARG A 89 5.14 18.81 10.04
C ARG A 89 3.92 18.23 9.34
N LEU A 90 3.39 17.10 9.81
CA LEU A 90 2.17 16.55 9.23
C LEU A 90 0.98 17.34 9.77
N ASP A 91 0.13 17.77 8.87
CA ASP A 91 -1.10 18.46 9.23
C ASP A 91 -2.01 17.52 10.04
N GLN A 92 -2.61 18.04 11.09
CA GLN A 92 -3.48 17.27 12.00
C GLN A 92 -4.77 16.75 11.33
N ASP A 93 -5.16 17.34 10.21
CA ASP A 93 -6.32 16.92 9.43
C ASP A 93 -6.02 15.71 8.52
N VAL A 94 -4.74 15.33 8.39
CA VAL A 94 -4.36 14.08 7.73
C VAL A 94 -4.63 12.90 8.66
N ALA A 95 -5.54 12.01 8.26
CA ALA A 95 -5.71 10.75 8.97
C ALA A 95 -4.62 9.75 8.54
N VAL A 96 -4.13 8.97 9.50
CA VAL A 96 -3.10 7.96 9.25
C VAL A 96 -3.54 6.63 9.84
N ALA A 97 -3.62 5.59 9.00
CA ALA A 97 -3.99 4.23 9.38
C ALA A 97 -2.99 3.22 8.83
N HIS A 98 -2.77 2.11 9.49
CA HIS A 98 -1.93 1.05 8.95
C HIS A 98 -2.77 -0.13 8.45
N PHE A 99 -2.18 -0.94 7.57
CA PHE A 99 -2.79 -2.19 7.14
C PHE A 99 -3.15 -3.05 8.36
N GLY A 100 -4.32 -3.69 8.32
CA GLY A 100 -4.87 -4.47 9.43
C GLY A 100 -5.67 -3.65 10.46
N SER A 101 -5.44 -2.34 10.61
CA SER A 101 -6.22 -1.49 11.53
C SER A 101 -7.54 -0.99 10.95
N LEU A 102 -7.76 -1.20 9.67
CA LEU A 102 -8.94 -0.70 8.96
C LEU A 102 -10.18 -1.58 9.15
N ARG A 103 -10.03 -2.78 9.71
CA ARG A 103 -11.14 -3.73 9.86
C ARG A 103 -12.11 -3.26 10.94
N GLY A 104 -13.40 -3.28 10.61
CA GLY A 104 -14.46 -3.00 11.58
C GLY A 104 -14.62 -1.53 11.99
N THR A 105 -13.86 -0.58 11.43
CA THR A 105 -14.00 0.84 11.73
C THR A 105 -14.73 1.61 10.64
N ASN A 106 -15.50 2.61 11.03
CA ASN A 106 -16.12 3.59 10.13
C ASN A 106 -15.49 4.99 10.28
N GLU A 107 -14.40 5.08 11.00
CA GLU A 107 -13.72 6.35 11.33
C GLU A 107 -13.34 7.17 10.10
N TYR A 108 -13.03 6.47 9.00
CA TYR A 108 -12.48 7.10 7.79
C TYR A 108 -13.52 7.33 6.68
N GLU A 109 -14.80 7.08 6.92
CA GLU A 109 -15.84 7.17 5.88
C GLU A 109 -16.06 8.57 5.30
N LYS A 110 -15.65 9.60 6.03
CA LYS A 110 -15.75 11.00 5.61
C LYS A 110 -14.49 11.53 4.93
N ARG A 111 -13.49 10.69 4.72
CA ARG A 111 -12.27 11.09 4.02
C ARG A 111 -12.51 11.13 2.52
N SER A 112 -12.00 12.18 1.86
CA SER A 112 -12.23 12.40 0.45
C SER A 112 -11.15 11.80 -0.46
N VAL A 113 -9.94 11.61 0.07
CA VAL A 113 -8.78 11.11 -0.68
C VAL A 113 -8.06 10.05 0.14
N ILE A 114 -7.58 9.01 -0.53
CA ILE A 114 -6.75 7.98 0.09
C ILE A 114 -5.40 7.85 -0.63
N PHE A 115 -4.35 7.81 0.17
CA PHE A 115 -3.00 7.49 -0.25
C PHE A 115 -2.64 6.12 0.30
N ILE A 116 -2.25 5.19 -0.56
CA ILE A 116 -1.84 3.85 -0.16
C ILE A 116 -0.36 3.70 -0.49
N THR A 117 0.46 3.50 0.55
CA THR A 117 1.90 3.31 0.41
C THR A 117 2.29 1.88 0.78
N GLY A 118 2.87 1.17 -0.18
CA GLY A 118 3.19 -0.24 -0.03
C GLY A 118 1.96 -1.14 -0.05
N ARG A 119 2.07 -2.28 0.56
CA ARG A 119 1.00 -3.29 0.65
C ARG A 119 1.20 -4.14 1.89
N ASN A 120 0.13 -4.72 2.39
CA ASN A 120 0.21 -5.65 3.51
C ASN A 120 1.05 -6.88 3.12
N GLN A 121 2.13 -7.10 3.82
CA GLN A 121 2.99 -8.27 3.67
C GLN A 121 3.13 -8.94 5.03
N PRO A 122 2.28 -9.95 5.33
CA PRO A 122 2.47 -10.74 6.54
C PRO A 122 3.81 -11.47 6.48
N PRO A 123 4.37 -11.86 7.64
CA PRO A 123 5.55 -12.71 7.69
C PRO A 123 5.37 -13.97 6.84
N LEU A 124 6.44 -14.37 6.14
CA LEU A 124 6.39 -15.52 5.22
C LEU A 124 6.00 -16.81 5.94
N ASP A 125 6.45 -16.99 7.18
CA ASP A 125 6.09 -18.10 8.06
C ASP A 125 4.58 -18.18 8.33
N ASP A 126 3.93 -17.03 8.47
CA ASP A 126 2.49 -16.98 8.70
C ASP A 126 1.73 -17.38 7.44
N ILE A 127 2.21 -16.99 6.28
CA ILE A 127 1.64 -17.37 4.99
C ILE A 127 1.78 -18.88 4.78
N ASP A 128 2.97 -19.44 4.98
CA ASP A 128 3.23 -20.88 4.87
C ASP A 128 2.35 -21.68 5.84
N ARG A 129 2.25 -21.23 7.09
CA ARG A 129 1.40 -21.85 8.12
C ARG A 129 -0.08 -21.84 7.73
N GLN A 130 -0.58 -20.72 7.20
CA GLN A 130 -1.97 -20.62 6.72
C GLN A 130 -2.21 -21.53 5.53
N ALA A 131 -1.28 -21.57 4.57
CA ALA A 131 -1.39 -22.45 3.42
C ALA A 131 -1.44 -23.94 3.84
N ARG A 132 -0.60 -24.33 4.81
CA ARG A 132 -0.62 -25.68 5.36
C ARG A 132 -1.93 -25.99 6.09
N ALA A 133 -2.50 -25.04 6.80
CA ALA A 133 -3.79 -25.23 7.45
C ALA A 133 -4.94 -25.43 6.43
N VAL A 134 -4.90 -24.72 5.32
CA VAL A 134 -5.92 -24.80 4.27
C VAL A 134 -5.74 -26.03 3.37
N PHE A 135 -4.50 -26.32 2.96
CA PHE A 135 -4.21 -27.30 1.91
C PHE A 135 -3.49 -28.56 2.41
N GLY A 136 -3.14 -28.64 3.71
CA GLY A 136 -2.34 -29.75 4.26
C GLY A 136 -2.99 -31.13 4.11
N ASN A 137 -4.30 -31.19 3.99
CA ASN A 137 -5.08 -32.43 3.76
C ASN A 137 -5.46 -32.64 2.27
N SER A 138 -5.02 -31.76 1.37
CA SER A 138 -5.21 -31.97 -0.06
C SER A 138 -4.23 -33.06 -0.51
N GLY A 139 -4.67 -34.08 -1.21
CA GLY A 139 -3.87 -35.25 -1.60
C GLY A 139 -2.55 -34.97 -2.36
N SER A 140 -2.18 -33.70 -2.52
CA SER A 140 -0.91 -33.25 -3.09
C SER A 140 -0.16 -32.39 -2.05
N PRO A 141 1.05 -32.80 -1.60
CA PRO A 141 1.83 -32.04 -0.64
C PRO A 141 2.16 -30.65 -1.19
N LEU A 142 2.26 -29.66 -0.30
CA LEU A 142 2.76 -28.33 -0.65
C LEU A 142 4.27 -28.38 -0.92
N SER A 143 4.73 -27.61 -1.89
CA SER A 143 6.15 -27.40 -2.10
C SER A 143 6.78 -26.71 -0.87
N HIS A 144 8.05 -26.99 -0.65
CA HIS A 144 8.81 -26.41 0.46
C HIS A 144 9.82 -25.43 -0.12
N ASP A 145 9.54 -24.14 0.03
CA ASP A 145 10.48 -23.10 -0.30
C ASP A 145 11.34 -22.77 0.95
N ASP A 146 12.59 -22.42 0.71
CA ASP A 146 13.39 -21.76 1.72
C ASP A 146 12.94 -20.31 1.84
N LEU A 147 12.37 -19.96 2.99
CA LEU A 147 11.76 -18.64 3.21
C LEU A 147 12.78 -17.50 3.19
N ASP A 148 14.05 -17.81 3.42
CA ASP A 148 15.15 -16.83 3.35
C ASP A 148 15.56 -16.55 1.89
N THR A 149 15.25 -17.46 0.96
CA THR A 149 15.70 -17.40 -0.45
C THR A 149 14.57 -17.68 -1.44
N LEU A 150 13.42 -17.01 -1.26
CA LEU A 150 12.29 -17.18 -2.19
C LEU A 150 12.69 -16.83 -3.63
N PRO A 151 12.16 -17.58 -4.61
CA PRO A 151 12.33 -17.25 -6.02
C PRO A 151 11.88 -15.84 -6.34
N THR A 152 12.58 -15.21 -7.28
CA THR A 152 12.20 -13.88 -7.77
C THR A 152 11.52 -14.00 -9.12
N GLU A 153 10.35 -13.43 -9.24
CA GLU A 153 9.64 -13.29 -10.52
C GLU A 153 9.55 -11.84 -10.98
N GLN A 154 9.46 -11.64 -12.29
CA GLN A 154 9.20 -10.34 -12.90
C GLN A 154 7.70 -10.20 -13.14
N VAL A 155 7.10 -9.16 -12.58
CA VAL A 155 5.70 -8.83 -12.79
C VAL A 155 5.59 -7.53 -13.56
N GLU A 156 4.88 -7.57 -14.68
CA GLU A 156 4.65 -6.39 -15.51
C GLU A 156 3.41 -5.63 -15.01
N TYR A 157 3.56 -4.33 -14.84
CA TYR A 157 2.47 -3.41 -14.51
C TYR A 157 2.30 -2.40 -15.64
N TRP A 158 1.07 -2.23 -16.07
CA TRP A 158 0.71 -1.19 -17.02
C TRP A 158 0.40 0.09 -16.25
N LEU A 159 1.17 1.14 -16.52
CA LEU A 159 0.83 2.47 -16.04
C LEU A 159 -0.30 3.02 -16.90
N SER A 160 -1.27 3.68 -16.26
CA SER A 160 -2.42 4.28 -16.98
C SER A 160 -2.05 5.52 -17.80
N ASP A 161 -0.80 5.95 -17.78
CA ASP A 161 -0.33 7.05 -18.59
C ASP A 161 -0.38 6.65 -20.08
N ARG A 162 -1.29 7.28 -20.82
CA ARG A 162 -1.51 7.05 -22.24
C ARG A 162 -0.30 7.38 -23.13
N SER A 163 0.71 8.04 -22.57
CA SER A 163 1.94 8.41 -23.30
C SER A 163 2.99 7.30 -23.35
N HIS A 164 2.90 6.29 -22.45
CA HIS A 164 3.89 5.21 -22.35
C HIS A 164 3.23 3.84 -22.48
N HIS A 165 3.31 3.27 -23.67
CA HIS A 165 2.77 1.94 -23.97
C HIS A 165 3.67 0.79 -23.52
N LYS A 166 4.58 0.99 -22.56
CA LYS A 166 5.46 -0.07 -22.07
C LYS A 166 5.10 -0.41 -20.64
N PRO A 167 4.95 -1.71 -20.33
CA PRO A 167 4.79 -2.12 -18.95
C PRO A 167 6.06 -1.82 -18.14
N SER A 168 5.89 -1.41 -16.90
CA SER A 168 7.01 -1.37 -15.95
C SER A 168 7.15 -2.74 -15.31
N ALA A 169 8.34 -3.33 -15.40
CA ALA A 169 8.63 -4.60 -14.76
C ALA A 169 9.16 -4.37 -13.33
N ILE A 170 8.58 -5.07 -12.38
CA ILE A 170 9.01 -5.06 -10.97
C ILE A 170 9.37 -6.48 -10.56
N SER A 171 10.54 -6.62 -9.96
CA SER A 171 10.96 -7.88 -9.35
C SER A 171 10.24 -8.06 -8.00
N ARG A 172 9.67 -9.21 -7.78
CA ARG A 172 9.12 -9.58 -6.47
C ARG A 172 9.50 -11.00 -6.09
N SER A 173 9.64 -11.25 -4.79
CA SER A 173 9.72 -12.62 -4.29
C SER A 173 8.34 -13.28 -4.33
N ALA A 174 8.28 -14.53 -4.78
CA ALA A 174 7.06 -15.31 -4.92
C ALA A 174 7.29 -16.76 -4.44
N PHE A 175 6.24 -17.38 -3.89
CA PHE A 175 6.31 -18.79 -3.56
C PHE A 175 6.25 -19.64 -4.83
N SER A 176 7.02 -20.75 -4.84
CA SER A 176 7.00 -21.73 -5.95
C SER A 176 5.68 -22.46 -6.03
N ASP A 177 5.00 -22.70 -4.91
CA ASP A 177 3.69 -23.33 -4.87
C ASP A 177 2.58 -22.30 -5.12
N PRO A 178 1.83 -22.41 -6.22
CA PRO A 178 0.79 -21.45 -6.57
C PRO A 178 -0.33 -21.34 -5.52
N ARG A 179 -0.51 -22.36 -4.68
CA ARG A 179 -1.50 -22.32 -3.59
C ARG A 179 -1.04 -21.42 -2.45
N ILE A 180 0.24 -21.46 -2.12
CA ILE A 180 0.84 -20.56 -1.12
C ILE A 180 0.84 -19.13 -1.64
N GLU A 181 1.24 -18.94 -2.90
CA GLU A 181 1.21 -17.63 -3.56
C GLU A 181 -0.21 -17.05 -3.62
N ALA A 182 -1.23 -17.88 -3.83
CA ALA A 182 -2.62 -17.45 -3.82
C ALA A 182 -3.06 -16.93 -2.43
N ILE A 183 -2.66 -17.60 -1.34
CA ILE A 183 -2.92 -17.12 0.03
C ILE A 183 -2.26 -15.76 0.25
N GLN A 184 -1.00 -15.62 -0.14
CA GLN A 184 -0.29 -14.34 -0.02
C GLN A 184 -0.97 -13.23 -0.83
N GLY A 185 -1.34 -13.53 -2.08
CA GLY A 185 -2.07 -12.61 -2.95
C GLY A 185 -3.39 -12.16 -2.35
N GLN A 186 -4.17 -13.12 -1.86
CA GLN A 186 -5.46 -12.83 -1.22
C GLN A 186 -5.32 -11.88 -0.03
N ILE A 187 -4.32 -12.08 0.83
CA ILE A 187 -4.11 -11.22 2.00
C ILE A 187 -3.73 -9.80 1.55
N ARG A 188 -2.77 -9.69 0.62
CA ARG A 188 -2.31 -8.38 0.10
C ARG A 188 -3.43 -7.60 -0.57
N GLU A 189 -4.19 -8.27 -1.39
CA GLU A 189 -5.25 -7.66 -2.20
C GLU A 189 -6.46 -7.29 -1.35
N ALA A 190 -6.87 -8.18 -0.44
CA ALA A 190 -8.01 -7.92 0.44
C ALA A 190 -7.79 -6.66 1.30
N GLU A 191 -6.62 -6.46 1.86
CA GLU A 191 -6.32 -5.27 2.66
C GLU A 191 -6.33 -3.99 1.82
N THR A 192 -5.79 -4.05 0.59
CA THR A 192 -5.81 -2.90 -0.32
C THR A 192 -7.24 -2.53 -0.73
N VAL A 193 -8.06 -3.53 -1.09
CA VAL A 193 -9.47 -3.32 -1.42
C VAL A 193 -10.24 -2.77 -0.22
N GLN A 194 -9.98 -3.29 0.97
CA GLN A 194 -10.60 -2.79 2.20
C GLN A 194 -10.21 -1.33 2.48
N ALA A 195 -8.94 -0.96 2.26
CA ALA A 195 -8.48 0.42 2.41
C ALA A 195 -9.27 1.35 1.48
N ILE A 196 -9.37 1.01 0.20
CA ILE A 196 -10.13 1.79 -0.78
C ILE A 196 -11.61 1.87 -0.40
N ALA A 197 -12.20 0.76 0.03
CA ALA A 197 -13.61 0.71 0.41
C ALA A 197 -13.96 1.59 1.63
N ARG A 198 -12.96 2.00 2.43
CA ARG A 198 -13.18 2.91 3.58
C ARG A 198 -13.60 4.31 3.17
N LEU A 199 -13.26 4.78 2.00
CA LEU A 199 -13.77 6.03 1.47
C LEU A 199 -15.27 5.99 1.12
N ARG A 200 -15.89 4.81 1.15
CA ARG A 200 -17.32 4.61 0.80
C ARG A 200 -17.74 5.32 -0.49
N LEU A 201 -16.87 5.31 -1.49
CA LEU A 201 -17.08 5.99 -2.78
C LEU A 201 -18.43 5.69 -3.44
N VAL A 202 -19.02 4.52 -3.11
CA VAL A 202 -20.33 4.10 -3.62
C VAL A 202 -21.49 4.83 -2.92
N ARG A 203 -21.27 5.38 -1.72
CA ARG A 203 -22.28 6.03 -0.89
C ARG A 203 -22.05 7.53 -0.69
N ALA A 204 -20.98 8.05 -1.27
CA ALA A 204 -20.67 9.45 -1.13
C ALA A 204 -21.69 10.28 -1.92
N ASP A 205 -22.53 11.00 -1.21
CA ASP A 205 -23.37 12.06 -1.77
C ASP A 205 -22.50 13.31 -1.94
N TYR A 206 -22.04 13.57 -3.17
CA TYR A 206 -21.34 14.78 -3.54
C TYR A 206 -22.27 15.75 -4.28
#